data_34052b787667044aa96c1dd5573324b1
#
_entry.id   34052b787667044aa96c1dd5573324b1
#
_cell.length_a   1.000
_cell.length_b   1.000
_cell.length_c   1.000
_cell.angle_alpha   90.00
_cell.angle_beta   90.00
_cell.angle_gamma   90.00
#
_symmetry.space_group_name_H-M   'P 1'
#
loop_
_entity.id
_entity.type
_entity.pdbx_description
1 polymer ?
#
loop_
_entity_poly.entity_id
_entity_poly.type
_entity_poly.pdbx_seq_one_letter_code
_entity_poly.pdbx_strand_id
1 'polypeptide(L)'
;MKNIIASLLLASSALVSVNASDPVMIGRRGCGYAVENTAEAYHEGARRGFTMMEAHVRATADSVFVTSHDGKTDRLGGHMKIAASTIADLRSETYSQQRDSATYSGSTICTVGEFLDICKEKGVAPLLHLKTFSKDTKDCGHLSPLVGLIREKGMEGSCVILTSEPDYIEYLMATHPDIRLQYQADAKWQEMFEWSTARGLDVQIRADLVDADCVRRYHDAGVKVNVWTVNTPDEYSRLSNLGVDYMVTDYLCPESL
;
A
#
# COMPACT_ATOMS: atom_id res chain seq x y z
N MET A 1 -59.54 38.01 -24.00
CA MET A 1 -58.50 38.06 -22.96
C MET A 1 -58.25 36.62 -22.50
N LYS A 2 -57.17 36.00 -22.92
CA LYS A 2 -56.80 34.64 -22.56
C LYS A 2 -55.59 34.73 -21.66
N ASN A 3 -55.74 34.33 -20.40
CA ASN A 3 -54.67 34.26 -19.40
C ASN A 3 -53.86 32.95 -19.67
N ILE A 4 -52.60 33.11 -20.01
CA ILE A 4 -51.63 32.00 -20.08
C ILE A 4 -50.92 31.95 -18.73
N ILE A 5 -51.21 30.90 -17.95
CA ILE A 5 -50.49 30.59 -16.71
C ILE A 5 -49.26 29.75 -17.12
N ALA A 6 -48.06 30.33 -16.95
CA ALA A 6 -46.80 29.62 -17.14
C ALA A 6 -46.47 28.86 -15.86
N SER A 7 -46.57 27.54 -15.92
CA SER A 7 -46.10 26.65 -14.83
C SER A 7 -44.59 26.51 -14.89
N LEU A 8 -43.88 27.05 -13.88
CA LEU A 8 -42.45 26.79 -13.66
C LEU A 8 -42.31 25.38 -13.05
N LEU A 9 -41.76 24.46 -13.83
CA LEU A 9 -41.27 23.20 -13.32
C LEU A 9 -39.91 23.44 -12.65
N LEU A 10 -39.90 23.43 -11.31
CA LEU A 10 -38.67 23.30 -10.53
C LEU A 10 -38.18 21.83 -10.66
N ALA A 11 -37.14 21.62 -11.44
CA ALA A 11 -36.43 20.39 -11.42
C ALA A 11 -35.61 20.32 -10.11
N SER A 12 -36.11 19.57 -9.14
CA SER A 12 -35.37 19.19 -7.95
C SER A 12 -34.30 18.17 -8.38
N SER A 13 -33.06 18.62 -8.48
CA SER A 13 -31.90 17.70 -8.57
C SER A 13 -31.76 16.99 -7.23
N ALA A 14 -32.27 15.77 -7.15
CA ALA A 14 -31.96 14.88 -6.05
C ALA A 14 -30.44 14.59 -6.12
N LEU A 15 -29.70 15.16 -5.18
CA LEU A 15 -28.35 14.74 -4.87
C LEU A 15 -28.45 13.27 -4.45
N VAL A 16 -28.08 12.36 -5.32
CA VAL A 16 -27.84 10.97 -4.97
C VAL A 16 -26.64 11.01 -4.03
N SER A 17 -26.87 10.87 -2.74
CA SER A 17 -25.84 10.55 -1.77
C SER A 17 -25.30 9.18 -2.18
N VAL A 18 -24.17 9.13 -2.87
CA VAL A 18 -23.37 7.93 -2.95
C VAL A 18 -22.92 7.68 -1.50
N ASN A 19 -23.46 6.65 -0.86
CA ASN A 19 -22.89 6.14 0.37
C ASN A 19 -21.48 5.66 0.00
N ALA A 20 -20.47 6.49 0.23
CA ALA A 20 -19.09 6.07 0.16
C ALA A 20 -18.96 4.94 1.18
N SER A 21 -18.57 3.76 0.71
CA SER A 21 -18.17 2.69 1.62
C SER A 21 -16.98 3.18 2.41
N ASP A 22 -16.88 2.82 3.69
CA ASP A 22 -15.71 3.16 4.50
C ASP A 22 -14.43 2.72 3.79
N PRO A 23 -13.36 3.53 3.85
CA PRO A 23 -12.09 3.19 3.20
C PRO A 23 -11.48 1.92 3.80
N VAL A 24 -10.83 1.13 2.96
CA VAL A 24 -10.07 -0.02 3.42
C VAL A 24 -8.84 0.47 4.19
N MET A 25 -8.75 0.10 5.47
CA MET A 25 -7.59 0.42 6.30
C MET A 25 -6.45 -0.57 6.03
N ILE A 26 -5.28 -0.05 5.69
CA ILE A 26 -4.07 -0.83 5.38
C ILE A 26 -3.05 -0.66 6.51
N GLY A 27 -2.67 -1.76 7.15
CA GLY A 27 -1.64 -1.75 8.18
C GLY A 27 -0.26 -1.48 7.58
N ARG A 28 0.29 -0.27 7.83
CA ARG A 28 1.58 0.16 7.28
C ARG A 28 2.72 -0.64 7.89
N ARG A 29 3.49 -1.34 7.04
CA ARG A 29 4.61 -2.19 7.48
C ARG A 29 4.18 -3.23 8.54
N GLY A 30 2.94 -3.74 8.39
CA GLY A 30 2.24 -4.54 9.38
C GLY A 30 1.34 -3.70 10.27
N CYS A 31 1.90 -3.06 11.28
CA CYS A 31 1.25 -2.06 12.14
C CYS A 31 2.27 -1.32 13.00
N GLY A 32 1.84 -0.26 13.71
CA GLY A 32 2.66 0.55 14.62
C GLY A 32 2.93 -0.06 16.00
N TYR A 33 2.39 -1.25 16.26
CA TYR A 33 2.43 -1.90 17.58
C TYR A 33 3.41 -3.08 17.67
N ALA A 34 4.40 -3.12 16.78
CA ALA A 34 5.53 -4.04 16.78
C ALA A 34 6.70 -3.43 15.99
N VAL A 35 7.83 -4.12 15.90
CA VAL A 35 8.92 -3.74 14.98
C VAL A 35 8.42 -3.87 13.55
N GLU A 36 8.52 -2.79 12.78
CA GLU A 36 7.99 -2.72 11.41
C GLU A 36 8.56 -3.78 10.46
N ASN A 37 7.77 -4.22 9.48
CA ASN A 37 8.17 -5.20 8.46
C ASN A 37 8.72 -6.51 9.07
N THR A 38 8.17 -6.96 10.20
CA THR A 38 8.51 -8.23 10.84
C THR A 38 7.28 -9.12 10.95
N ALA A 39 7.48 -10.41 11.18
CA ALA A 39 6.38 -11.36 11.37
C ALA A 39 5.47 -10.93 12.52
N GLU A 40 6.03 -10.41 13.61
CA GLU A 40 5.28 -9.92 14.77
C GLU A 40 4.36 -8.76 14.40
N ALA A 41 4.85 -7.82 13.55
CA ALA A 41 4.01 -6.70 13.08
C ALA A 41 2.84 -7.17 12.21
N TYR A 42 3.04 -8.20 11.40
CA TYR A 42 2.00 -8.77 10.55
C TYR A 42 0.97 -9.55 11.36
N HIS A 43 1.40 -10.36 12.31
CA HIS A 43 0.46 -11.04 13.23
C HIS A 43 -0.33 -10.05 14.08
N GLU A 44 0.31 -9.01 14.60
CA GLU A 44 -0.35 -7.99 15.41
C GLU A 44 -1.31 -7.15 14.57
N GLY A 45 -0.95 -6.80 13.31
CA GLY A 45 -1.84 -6.11 12.38
C GLY A 45 -3.11 -6.92 12.09
N ALA A 46 -2.97 -8.21 11.79
CA ALA A 46 -4.11 -9.09 11.58
C ALA A 46 -5.00 -9.20 12.84
N ARG A 47 -4.39 -9.29 14.04
CA ARG A 47 -5.11 -9.33 15.32
C ARG A 47 -5.91 -8.04 15.58
N ARG A 48 -5.45 -6.89 15.05
CA ARG A 48 -6.12 -5.59 15.18
C ARG A 48 -7.15 -5.31 14.09
N GLY A 49 -7.51 -6.31 13.30
CA GLY A 49 -8.59 -6.23 12.32
C GLY A 49 -8.21 -5.66 10.95
N PHE A 50 -6.91 -5.43 10.66
CA PHE A 50 -6.52 -5.06 9.31
C PHE A 50 -6.83 -6.19 8.33
N THR A 51 -7.57 -5.85 7.27
CA THR A 51 -7.90 -6.79 6.18
C THR A 51 -6.92 -6.69 5.00
N MET A 52 -6.03 -5.70 5.03
CA MET A 52 -4.93 -5.51 4.10
C MET A 52 -3.70 -5.02 4.85
N MET A 53 -2.50 -5.51 4.51
CA MET A 53 -1.24 -5.10 5.15
C MET A 53 -0.17 -4.80 4.10
N GLU A 54 0.58 -3.73 4.34
CA GLU A 54 1.72 -3.33 3.52
C GLU A 54 3.01 -3.97 4.02
N ALA A 55 3.82 -4.48 3.07
CA ALA A 55 5.20 -4.88 3.28
C ALA A 55 6.11 -4.23 2.23
N HIS A 56 7.23 -3.64 2.66
CA HIS A 56 8.22 -3.07 1.75
C HIS A 56 9.18 -4.16 1.30
N VAL A 57 9.35 -4.35 0.00
CA VAL A 57 10.12 -5.46 -0.57
C VAL A 57 11.51 -5.04 -0.99
N ARG A 58 12.50 -5.82 -0.58
CA ARG A 58 13.90 -5.75 -1.02
C ARG A 58 14.43 -7.14 -1.32
N ALA A 59 15.57 -7.22 -2.03
CA ALA A 59 16.27 -8.47 -2.33
C ALA A 59 17.63 -8.51 -1.60
N THR A 60 17.98 -9.68 -1.06
CA THR A 60 19.28 -9.97 -0.46
C THR A 60 20.34 -10.33 -1.50
N ALA A 61 21.59 -10.49 -1.10
CA ALA A 61 22.69 -10.91 -1.97
C ALA A 61 22.49 -12.33 -2.55
N ASP A 62 21.79 -13.19 -1.82
CA ASP A 62 21.42 -14.55 -2.25
C ASP A 62 20.01 -14.62 -2.87
N SER A 63 19.51 -13.47 -3.36
CA SER A 63 18.23 -13.33 -4.10
C SER A 63 16.98 -13.75 -3.32
N VAL A 64 17.00 -13.71 -1.99
CA VAL A 64 15.82 -13.89 -1.17
C VAL A 64 15.09 -12.56 -1.04
N PHE A 65 13.78 -12.55 -1.29
CA PHE A 65 12.95 -11.35 -1.04
C PHE A 65 12.64 -11.24 0.44
N VAL A 66 12.96 -10.06 1.01
CA VAL A 66 12.76 -9.74 2.43
C VAL A 66 11.92 -8.49 2.59
N THR A 67 11.29 -8.35 3.76
CA THR A 67 10.49 -7.17 4.09
C THR A 67 11.32 -6.16 4.86
N SER A 68 11.61 -5.01 4.23
CA SER A 68 12.31 -3.88 4.87
C SER A 68 12.10 -2.59 4.11
N HIS A 69 11.82 -1.51 4.84
CA HIS A 69 11.70 -0.19 4.22
C HIS A 69 13.04 0.32 3.72
N ASP A 70 14.09 0.27 4.56
CA ASP A 70 15.40 0.80 4.24
C ASP A 70 16.30 -0.28 3.61
N GLY A 71 17.29 0.15 2.84
CA GLY A 71 18.32 -0.76 2.29
C GLY A 71 19.34 -1.23 3.31
N LYS A 72 19.22 -0.76 4.58
CA LYS A 72 20.06 -1.10 5.72
C LYS A 72 19.19 -1.35 6.94
N THR A 73 19.71 -2.12 7.88
CA THR A 73 19.04 -2.47 9.13
C THR A 73 19.30 -1.48 10.28
N ASP A 74 20.10 -0.43 10.04
CA ASP A 74 20.59 0.53 11.06
C ASP A 74 19.45 1.12 11.91
N ARG A 75 18.32 1.50 11.29
CA ARG A 75 17.19 2.10 12.00
C ARG A 75 16.45 1.11 12.92
N LEU A 76 16.66 -0.16 12.73
CA LEU A 76 16.10 -1.23 13.55
C LEU A 76 17.13 -1.80 14.55
N GLY A 77 18.28 -1.12 14.71
CA GLY A 77 19.33 -1.54 15.62
C GLY A 77 20.33 -2.55 15.05
N GLY A 78 20.20 -2.91 13.79
CA GLY A 78 21.19 -3.70 13.06
C GLY A 78 22.30 -2.84 12.44
N HIS A 79 23.10 -3.40 11.56
CA HIS A 79 24.22 -2.72 10.90
C HIS A 79 24.53 -3.25 9.49
N MET A 80 23.64 -4.05 8.93
CA MET A 80 23.86 -4.72 7.64
C MET A 80 23.19 -3.97 6.48
N LYS A 81 23.79 -4.14 5.27
CA LYS A 81 23.16 -3.74 4.00
C LYS A 81 22.44 -4.95 3.40
N ILE A 82 21.15 -4.85 3.19
CA ILE A 82 20.31 -5.96 2.73
C ILE A 82 20.84 -6.55 1.41
N ALA A 83 21.08 -5.71 0.39
CA ALA A 83 21.55 -6.17 -0.92
C ALA A 83 23.00 -6.73 -0.92
N ALA A 84 23.73 -6.61 0.20
CA ALA A 84 25.09 -7.14 0.34
C ALA A 84 25.19 -8.29 1.36
N SER A 85 24.08 -8.70 1.97
CA SER A 85 24.03 -9.75 3.00
C SER A 85 23.13 -10.89 2.52
N THR A 86 23.43 -12.11 2.96
CA THR A 86 22.55 -13.25 2.77
C THR A 86 21.40 -13.23 3.77
N ILE A 87 20.35 -14.00 3.53
CA ILE A 87 19.26 -14.14 4.51
C ILE A 87 19.76 -14.71 5.85
N ALA A 88 20.76 -15.61 5.80
CA ALA A 88 21.37 -16.18 7.01
C ALA A 88 22.09 -15.11 7.83
N ASP A 89 22.83 -14.21 7.18
CA ASP A 89 23.48 -13.09 7.85
C ASP A 89 22.44 -12.18 8.52
N LEU A 90 21.42 -11.74 7.78
CA LEU A 90 20.38 -10.84 8.29
C LEU A 90 19.61 -11.45 9.47
N ARG A 91 19.40 -12.76 9.48
CA ARG A 91 18.74 -13.46 10.61
C ARG A 91 19.59 -13.57 11.86
N SER A 92 20.89 -13.27 11.79
CA SER A 92 21.73 -13.17 12.98
C SER A 92 21.52 -11.87 13.75
N GLU A 93 20.88 -10.87 13.16
CA GLU A 93 20.52 -9.61 13.83
C GLU A 93 19.18 -9.74 14.57
N THR A 94 19.09 -9.07 15.71
CA THR A 94 17.87 -8.90 16.46
C THR A 94 17.45 -7.43 16.38
N TYR A 95 16.21 -7.18 15.94
CA TYR A 95 15.69 -5.84 15.73
C TYR A 95 15.00 -5.28 16.95
N SER A 96 15.15 -3.97 17.11
CA SER A 96 14.48 -3.16 18.11
C SER A 96 14.06 -1.84 17.50
N GLN A 97 12.89 -1.35 17.87
CA GLN A 97 12.37 -0.08 17.37
C GLN A 97 11.53 0.60 18.43
N GLN A 98 11.80 1.88 18.67
CA GLN A 98 10.89 2.74 19.41
C GLN A 98 9.81 3.23 18.44
N ARG A 99 8.53 3.01 18.80
CA ARG A 99 7.38 3.50 18.07
C ARG A 99 6.40 4.11 19.05
N ASP A 100 6.04 5.37 18.80
CA ASP A 100 5.25 6.17 19.70
C ASP A 100 5.86 6.16 21.14
N SER A 101 5.12 5.71 22.13
CA SER A 101 5.55 5.63 23.54
C SER A 101 6.17 4.29 23.96
N ALA A 102 6.25 3.30 23.05
CA ALA A 102 6.71 1.95 23.34
C ALA A 102 7.98 1.57 22.57
N THR A 103 8.82 0.72 23.20
CA THR A 103 9.95 0.07 22.54
C THR A 103 9.61 -1.39 22.31
N TYR A 104 9.71 -1.83 21.07
CA TYR A 104 9.52 -3.21 20.64
C TYR A 104 10.89 -3.82 20.30
N SER A 105 11.12 -5.08 20.65
CA SER A 105 12.40 -5.77 20.43
C SER A 105 12.22 -7.27 20.33
N GLY A 106 13.26 -7.97 19.87
CA GLY A 106 13.26 -9.44 19.78
C GLY A 106 12.90 -9.99 18.43
N SER A 107 12.54 -9.13 17.47
CA SER A 107 12.21 -9.52 16.11
C SER A 107 13.46 -9.71 15.24
N THR A 108 13.31 -10.37 14.10
CA THR A 108 14.35 -10.49 13.06
C THR A 108 13.75 -10.20 11.70
N ILE A 109 14.59 -10.22 10.65
CA ILE A 109 14.15 -10.03 9.27
C ILE A 109 13.06 -11.05 8.90
N CYS A 110 12.00 -10.59 8.28
CA CYS A 110 10.94 -11.43 7.70
C CYS A 110 11.15 -11.54 6.19
N THR A 111 10.97 -12.71 5.62
CA THR A 111 10.93 -12.89 4.16
C THR A 111 9.55 -12.55 3.60
N VAL A 112 9.50 -12.20 2.31
CA VAL A 112 8.22 -12.01 1.61
C VAL A 112 7.40 -13.31 1.60
N GLY A 113 8.06 -14.47 1.51
CA GLY A 113 7.39 -15.77 1.60
C GLY A 113 6.68 -15.96 2.93
N GLU A 114 7.34 -15.66 4.06
CA GLU A 114 6.74 -15.70 5.40
C GLU A 114 5.59 -14.70 5.56
N PHE A 115 5.76 -13.47 5.04
CA PHE A 115 4.68 -12.47 5.03
C PHE A 115 3.43 -12.96 4.27
N LEU A 116 3.61 -13.55 3.07
CA LEU A 116 2.51 -14.10 2.27
C LEU A 116 1.82 -15.27 2.99
N ASP A 117 2.59 -16.13 3.67
CA ASP A 117 2.05 -17.24 4.47
C ASP A 117 1.19 -16.71 5.63
N ILE A 118 1.66 -15.68 6.34
CA ILE A 118 0.89 -15.01 7.40
C ILE A 118 -0.40 -14.39 6.83
N CYS A 119 -0.32 -13.67 5.73
CA CYS A 119 -1.47 -13.07 5.06
C CYS A 119 -2.51 -14.14 4.69
N LYS A 120 -2.07 -15.26 4.10
CA LYS A 120 -2.93 -16.38 3.73
C LYS A 120 -3.60 -17.02 4.94
N GLU A 121 -2.83 -17.32 6.00
CA GLU A 121 -3.34 -17.89 7.25
C GLU A 121 -4.41 -17.00 7.90
N LYS A 122 -4.19 -15.69 7.90
CA LYS A 122 -5.07 -14.71 8.55
C LYS A 122 -6.20 -14.19 7.67
N GLY A 123 -6.24 -14.57 6.38
CA GLY A 123 -7.23 -14.05 5.42
C GLY A 123 -7.04 -12.55 5.11
N VAL A 124 -5.81 -12.04 5.15
CA VAL A 124 -5.45 -10.63 4.92
C VAL A 124 -4.85 -10.48 3.53
N ALA A 125 -5.22 -9.43 2.81
CA ALA A 125 -4.66 -9.13 1.49
C ALA A 125 -3.26 -8.49 1.62
N PRO A 126 -2.23 -8.97 0.90
CA PRO A 126 -0.90 -8.37 0.90
C PRO A 126 -0.81 -7.20 -0.09
N LEU A 127 -0.23 -6.06 0.37
CA LEU A 127 0.25 -4.96 -0.45
C LEU A 127 1.78 -4.97 -0.45
N LEU A 128 2.39 -5.41 -1.53
CA LEU A 128 3.84 -5.46 -1.69
C LEU A 128 4.36 -4.15 -2.29
N HIS A 129 4.93 -3.29 -1.45
CA HIS A 129 5.51 -2.03 -1.87
C HIS A 129 6.96 -2.24 -2.30
N LEU A 130 7.19 -2.32 -3.60
CA LEU A 130 8.52 -2.57 -4.14
C LEU A 130 9.40 -1.33 -3.97
N LYS A 131 10.56 -1.53 -3.38
CA LYS A 131 11.66 -0.57 -3.46
C LYS A 131 12.51 -0.89 -4.68
N THR A 132 13.18 0.12 -5.21
CA THR A 132 14.07 -0.07 -6.36
C THR A 132 15.13 -1.12 -6.03
N PHE A 133 15.18 -2.19 -6.81
CA PHE A 133 16.13 -3.30 -6.60
C PHE A 133 17.52 -2.98 -7.19
N SER A 134 17.57 -2.17 -8.25
CA SER A 134 18.77 -1.77 -8.95
C SER A 134 18.80 -0.26 -9.15
N LYS A 135 19.98 0.33 -9.36
CA LYS A 135 20.12 1.74 -9.79
C LYS A 135 19.59 1.95 -11.21
N ASP A 136 19.62 0.92 -12.03
CA ASP A 136 18.96 0.91 -13.34
C ASP A 136 17.52 0.41 -13.17
N THR A 137 16.55 1.31 -13.27
CA THR A 137 15.12 0.98 -13.14
C THR A 137 14.61 0.07 -14.26
N LYS A 138 15.33 0.00 -15.37
CA LYS A 138 15.05 -0.95 -16.47
C LYS A 138 15.47 -2.38 -16.15
N ASP A 139 16.25 -2.59 -15.09
CA ASP A 139 16.55 -3.93 -14.59
C ASP A 139 15.35 -4.51 -13.86
N CYS A 140 14.52 -5.23 -14.60
CA CYS A 140 13.32 -5.91 -14.10
C CYS A 140 13.56 -7.37 -13.69
N GLY A 141 14.82 -7.80 -13.59
CA GLY A 141 15.21 -9.22 -13.35
C GLY A 141 14.60 -9.85 -12.09
N HIS A 142 14.29 -9.05 -11.06
CA HIS A 142 13.67 -9.54 -9.82
C HIS A 142 12.14 -9.67 -9.89
N LEU A 143 11.47 -9.08 -10.87
CA LEU A 143 10.00 -8.97 -10.86
C LEU A 143 9.32 -10.32 -11.15
N SER A 144 9.76 -11.05 -12.19
CA SER A 144 9.18 -12.38 -12.48
C SER A 144 9.42 -13.41 -11.38
N PRO A 145 10.62 -13.51 -10.74
CA PRO A 145 10.81 -14.34 -9.55
C PRO A 145 9.88 -13.97 -8.39
N LEU A 146 9.66 -12.68 -8.14
CA LEU A 146 8.73 -12.22 -7.11
C LEU A 146 7.29 -12.64 -7.41
N VAL A 147 6.82 -12.46 -8.66
CA VAL A 147 5.49 -12.93 -9.07
C VAL A 147 5.40 -14.46 -8.99
N GLY A 148 6.48 -15.17 -9.32
CA GLY A 148 6.58 -16.63 -9.12
C GLY A 148 6.33 -17.02 -7.66
N LEU A 149 6.95 -16.32 -6.71
CA LEU A 149 6.74 -16.54 -5.28
C LEU A 149 5.28 -16.24 -4.86
N ILE A 150 4.66 -15.16 -5.34
CA ILE A 150 3.26 -14.83 -5.05
C ILE A 150 2.34 -15.97 -5.51
N ARG A 151 2.56 -16.52 -6.70
CA ARG A 151 1.80 -17.66 -7.25
C ARG A 151 2.05 -18.95 -6.50
N GLU A 152 3.31 -19.26 -6.14
CA GLU A 152 3.66 -20.40 -5.30
C GLU A 152 2.88 -20.40 -3.98
N LYS A 153 2.70 -19.21 -3.38
CA LYS A 153 1.90 -19.03 -2.17
C LYS A 153 0.37 -19.03 -2.43
N GLY A 154 -0.06 -18.98 -3.69
CA GLY A 154 -1.48 -18.93 -4.09
C GLY A 154 -2.15 -17.62 -3.67
N MET A 155 -1.42 -16.51 -3.78
CA MET A 155 -1.88 -15.17 -3.35
C MET A 155 -2.11 -14.21 -4.52
N GLU A 156 -1.93 -14.65 -5.77
CA GLU A 156 -2.05 -13.82 -6.97
C GLU A 156 -3.39 -13.09 -7.09
N GLY A 157 -4.48 -13.73 -6.65
CA GLY A 157 -5.83 -13.14 -6.71
C GLY A 157 -6.09 -12.05 -5.67
N SER A 158 -5.28 -11.96 -4.61
CA SER A 158 -5.47 -11.00 -3.51
C SER A 158 -4.30 -10.03 -3.34
N CYS A 159 -3.13 -10.37 -3.88
CA CYS A 159 -1.93 -9.55 -3.79
C CYS A 159 -2.02 -8.32 -4.69
N VAL A 160 -1.57 -7.18 -4.16
CA VAL A 160 -1.37 -5.95 -4.92
C VAL A 160 0.11 -5.59 -4.88
N ILE A 161 0.69 -5.26 -6.02
CA ILE A 161 2.05 -4.70 -6.11
C ILE A 161 1.97 -3.19 -6.26
N LEU A 162 2.63 -2.47 -5.38
CA LEU A 162 2.78 -1.01 -5.36
C LEU A 162 4.22 -0.65 -5.68
N THR A 163 4.43 0.32 -6.58
CA THR A 163 5.75 0.86 -6.87
C THR A 163 5.68 2.30 -7.39
N SER A 164 6.74 3.09 -7.19
CA SER A 164 6.95 4.39 -7.81
C SER A 164 7.73 4.33 -9.13
N GLU A 165 8.13 3.12 -9.57
CA GLU A 165 8.96 2.93 -10.75
C GLU A 165 8.09 2.62 -11.98
N PRO A 166 7.94 3.55 -12.96
CA PRO A 166 7.15 3.32 -14.16
C PRO A 166 7.64 2.12 -14.98
N ASP A 167 8.96 1.89 -15.07
CA ASP A 167 9.53 0.76 -15.80
C ASP A 167 9.07 -0.58 -15.22
N TYR A 168 8.93 -0.68 -13.87
CA TYR A 168 8.40 -1.89 -13.21
C TYR A 168 6.93 -2.11 -13.53
N ILE A 169 6.13 -1.04 -13.54
CA ILE A 169 4.70 -1.11 -13.94
C ILE A 169 4.58 -1.63 -15.39
N GLU A 170 5.31 -1.01 -16.33
CA GLU A 170 5.25 -1.42 -17.75
C GLU A 170 5.67 -2.88 -17.93
N TYR A 171 6.73 -3.32 -17.25
CA TYR A 171 7.16 -4.71 -17.31
C TYR A 171 6.10 -5.67 -16.76
N LEU A 172 5.55 -5.38 -15.57
CA LEU A 172 4.54 -6.23 -14.93
C LEU A 172 3.25 -6.29 -15.75
N MET A 173 2.78 -5.17 -16.29
CA MET A 173 1.60 -5.15 -17.17
C MET A 173 1.81 -6.01 -18.42
N ALA A 174 3.01 -5.98 -19.01
CA ALA A 174 3.32 -6.73 -20.22
C ALA A 174 3.50 -8.24 -19.98
N THR A 175 4.03 -8.64 -18.81
CA THR A 175 4.44 -10.02 -18.54
C THR A 175 3.54 -10.77 -17.55
N HIS A 176 2.85 -10.03 -16.68
CA HIS A 176 2.02 -10.56 -15.59
C HIS A 176 0.71 -9.75 -15.44
N PRO A 177 -0.14 -9.70 -16.49
CA PRO A 177 -1.34 -8.85 -16.52
C PRO A 177 -2.44 -9.27 -15.52
N ASP A 178 -2.31 -10.43 -14.91
CA ASP A 178 -3.19 -10.97 -13.88
C ASP A 178 -2.89 -10.41 -12.46
N ILE A 179 -1.74 -9.76 -12.27
CA ILE A 179 -1.35 -9.16 -10.99
C ILE A 179 -1.90 -7.74 -10.88
N ARG A 180 -2.56 -7.44 -9.78
CA ARG A 180 -3.07 -6.09 -9.49
C ARG A 180 -1.92 -5.14 -9.15
N LEU A 181 -1.93 -3.97 -9.78
CA LEU A 181 -0.89 -2.96 -9.61
C LEU A 181 -1.47 -1.67 -9.05
N GLN A 182 -0.67 -0.99 -8.23
CA GLN A 182 -0.88 0.40 -7.83
C GLN A 182 0.39 1.21 -8.13
N TYR A 183 0.21 2.46 -8.52
CA TYR A 183 1.32 3.39 -8.76
C TYR A 183 1.43 4.40 -7.62
N GLN A 184 2.61 4.53 -7.00
CA GLN A 184 2.89 5.57 -6.01
C GLN A 184 3.24 6.88 -6.72
N ALA A 185 2.28 7.77 -6.85
CA ALA A 185 2.40 9.04 -7.57
C ALA A 185 2.91 10.19 -6.70
N ASP A 186 2.55 10.20 -5.41
CA ASP A 186 2.93 11.24 -4.44
C ASP A 186 2.79 12.68 -4.96
N ALA A 187 3.84 13.49 -4.86
CA ALA A 187 3.85 14.88 -5.32
C ALA A 187 3.75 15.04 -6.85
N LYS A 188 3.88 13.95 -7.60
CA LYS A 188 3.77 13.94 -9.07
C LYS A 188 2.39 13.52 -9.56
N TRP A 189 1.38 13.48 -8.70
CA TRP A 189 0.08 12.93 -9.07
C TRP A 189 -0.57 13.67 -10.25
N GLN A 190 -0.43 15.01 -10.36
CA GLN A 190 -0.93 15.77 -11.51
C GLN A 190 -0.17 15.45 -12.80
N GLU A 191 1.17 15.34 -12.70
CA GLU A 191 2.04 15.04 -13.83
C GLU A 191 1.78 13.62 -14.36
N MET A 192 1.55 12.66 -13.46
CA MET A 192 1.36 11.25 -13.78
C MET A 192 -0.11 10.86 -14.00
N PHE A 193 -1.04 11.80 -13.90
CA PHE A 193 -2.48 11.52 -13.98
C PHE A 193 -2.86 10.79 -15.27
N GLU A 194 -2.56 11.39 -16.43
CA GLU A 194 -2.88 10.80 -17.74
C GLU A 194 -2.19 9.44 -17.93
N TRP A 195 -0.94 9.33 -17.49
CA TRP A 195 -0.18 8.09 -17.63
C TRP A 195 -0.78 6.95 -16.80
N SER A 196 -1.14 7.21 -15.54
CA SER A 196 -1.69 6.20 -14.62
C SER A 196 -3.12 5.81 -14.99
N THR A 197 -3.98 6.79 -15.32
CA THR A 197 -5.39 6.55 -15.65
C THR A 197 -5.55 5.83 -17.00
N ALA A 198 -4.74 6.16 -18.02
CA ALA A 198 -4.73 5.43 -19.29
C ALA A 198 -4.38 3.94 -19.15
N ARG A 199 -3.76 3.55 -18.01
CA ARG A 199 -3.41 2.16 -17.68
C ARG A 199 -4.37 1.51 -16.67
N GLY A 200 -5.36 2.25 -16.18
CA GLY A 200 -6.29 1.78 -15.16
C GLY A 200 -5.63 1.46 -13.82
N LEU A 201 -4.54 2.17 -13.49
CA LEU A 201 -3.78 1.94 -12.26
C LEU A 201 -4.40 2.68 -11.09
N ASP A 202 -4.74 1.96 -10.02
CA ASP A 202 -5.00 2.59 -8.74
C ASP A 202 -3.75 3.37 -8.29
N VAL A 203 -3.94 4.51 -7.61
CA VAL A 203 -2.83 5.39 -7.23
C VAL A 203 -2.68 5.50 -5.73
N GLN A 204 -1.41 5.63 -5.28
CA GLN A 204 -1.10 5.98 -3.90
C GLN A 204 -0.50 7.38 -3.85
N ILE A 205 -1.05 8.24 -2.97
CA ILE A 205 -0.69 9.66 -2.85
C ILE A 205 -0.54 10.01 -1.37
N ARG A 206 0.38 10.92 -1.05
CA ARG A 206 0.50 11.43 0.32
C ARG A 206 -0.78 12.13 0.76
N ALA A 207 -1.21 11.88 1.98
CA ALA A 207 -2.48 12.37 2.54
C ALA A 207 -2.62 13.91 2.54
N ASP A 208 -1.50 14.62 2.72
CA ASP A 208 -1.46 16.09 2.70
C ASP A 208 -1.60 16.72 1.30
N LEU A 209 -1.47 15.92 0.24
CA LEU A 209 -1.59 16.37 -1.17
C LEU A 209 -2.95 16.07 -1.79
N VAL A 210 -3.84 15.37 -1.04
CA VAL A 210 -5.14 14.93 -1.56
C VAL A 210 -6.23 15.90 -1.15
N ASP A 211 -6.96 16.38 -2.17
CA ASP A 211 -8.16 17.20 -2.06
C ASP A 211 -9.33 16.59 -2.84
N ALA A 212 -10.49 17.26 -2.81
CA ALA A 212 -11.70 16.78 -3.48
C ALA A 212 -11.55 16.70 -5.01
N ASP A 213 -10.77 17.59 -5.62
CA ASP A 213 -10.53 17.57 -7.06
C ASP A 213 -9.67 16.37 -7.45
N CYS A 214 -8.64 16.07 -6.67
CA CYS A 214 -7.81 14.90 -6.85
C CYS A 214 -8.63 13.60 -6.84
N VAL A 215 -9.42 13.36 -5.78
CA VAL A 215 -10.23 12.14 -5.65
C VAL A 215 -11.25 12.05 -6.78
N ARG A 216 -12.00 13.13 -7.04
CA ARG A 216 -13.00 13.18 -8.11
C ARG A 216 -12.39 12.83 -9.48
N ARG A 217 -11.24 13.42 -9.84
CA ARG A 217 -10.58 13.19 -11.14
C ARG A 217 -10.20 11.73 -11.34
N TYR A 218 -9.63 11.08 -10.31
CA TYR A 218 -9.28 9.67 -10.38
C TYR A 218 -10.52 8.77 -10.44
N HIS A 219 -11.55 9.07 -9.66
CA HIS A 219 -12.82 8.33 -9.68
C HIS A 219 -13.55 8.49 -11.02
N ASP A 220 -13.57 9.69 -11.62
CA ASP A 220 -14.14 9.92 -12.97
C ASP A 220 -13.41 9.09 -14.04
N ALA A 221 -12.13 8.78 -13.83
CA ALA A 221 -11.34 7.88 -14.68
C ALA A 221 -11.47 6.38 -14.31
N GLY A 222 -12.30 6.03 -13.30
CA GLY A 222 -12.49 4.65 -12.84
C GLY A 222 -11.35 4.09 -12.02
N VAL A 223 -10.50 4.93 -11.45
CA VAL A 223 -9.29 4.60 -10.69
C VAL A 223 -9.49 4.91 -9.21
N LYS A 224 -9.00 4.04 -8.34
CA LYS A 224 -9.08 4.19 -6.88
C LYS A 224 -7.91 4.96 -6.31
N VAL A 225 -8.18 5.67 -5.20
CA VAL A 225 -7.21 6.50 -4.49
C VAL A 225 -6.85 5.87 -3.15
N ASN A 226 -5.57 5.54 -2.97
CA ASN A 226 -4.94 5.12 -1.73
C ASN A 226 -4.16 6.29 -1.13
N VAL A 227 -4.23 6.51 0.17
CA VAL A 227 -3.51 7.62 0.83
C VAL A 227 -2.62 7.14 1.96
N TRP A 228 -1.48 7.82 2.16
CA TRP A 228 -0.50 7.53 3.22
C TRP A 228 0.14 8.82 3.76
N THR A 229 0.47 8.96 5.03
CA THR A 229 0.14 8.07 6.13
C THR A 229 -0.95 8.75 6.94
N VAL A 230 -1.99 8.02 7.32
CA VAL A 230 -3.14 8.53 8.06
C VAL A 230 -3.07 8.00 9.48
N ASN A 231 -2.69 8.84 10.45
CA ASN A 231 -2.43 8.40 11.83
C ASN A 231 -3.30 9.07 12.88
N THR A 232 -4.16 10.01 12.48
CA THR A 232 -5.04 10.73 13.40
C THR A 232 -6.51 10.58 13.02
N PRO A 233 -7.46 10.58 13.99
CA PRO A 233 -8.89 10.54 13.71
C PRO A 233 -9.37 11.71 12.83
N ASP A 234 -8.75 12.89 12.97
CA ASP A 234 -9.09 14.07 12.17
C ASP A 234 -8.72 13.88 10.69
N GLU A 235 -7.52 13.33 10.41
CA GLU A 235 -7.11 12.98 9.04
C GLU A 235 -7.99 11.89 8.45
N TYR A 236 -8.31 10.85 9.23
CA TYR A 236 -9.25 9.80 8.82
C TYR A 236 -10.60 10.41 8.42
N SER A 237 -11.20 11.23 9.29
CA SER A 237 -12.49 11.87 9.03
C SER A 237 -12.45 12.77 7.79
N ARG A 238 -11.39 13.58 7.64
CA ARG A 238 -11.19 14.44 6.46
C ARG A 238 -11.14 13.64 5.17
N LEU A 239 -10.33 12.59 5.13
CA LEU A 239 -10.09 11.79 3.92
C LEU A 239 -11.27 10.87 3.60
N SER A 240 -11.95 10.31 4.61
CA SER A 240 -13.20 9.57 4.42
C SER A 240 -14.28 10.46 3.78
N ASN A 241 -14.41 11.71 4.24
CA ASN A 241 -15.35 12.66 3.64
C ASN A 241 -14.98 13.07 2.21
N LEU A 242 -13.72 12.95 1.80
CA LEU A 242 -13.30 13.12 0.41
C LEU A 242 -13.58 11.87 -0.46
N GLY A 243 -13.89 10.73 0.16
CA GLY A 243 -14.22 9.48 -0.51
C GLY A 243 -12.99 8.69 -0.99
N VAL A 244 -11.85 8.79 -0.32
CA VAL A 244 -10.69 7.93 -0.65
C VAL A 244 -11.02 6.46 -0.42
N ASP A 245 -10.43 5.55 -1.22
CA ASP A 245 -10.76 4.12 -1.20
C ASP A 245 -9.92 3.33 -0.20
N TYR A 246 -8.68 3.75 0.04
CA TYR A 246 -7.73 3.07 0.93
C TYR A 246 -6.97 4.09 1.78
N MET A 247 -6.68 3.71 3.02
CA MET A 247 -5.85 4.50 3.94
C MET A 247 -4.76 3.64 4.57
N VAL A 248 -3.50 4.01 4.34
CA VAL A 248 -2.34 3.36 4.96
C VAL A 248 -2.04 4.05 6.30
N THR A 249 -2.01 3.28 7.37
CA THR A 249 -1.87 3.79 8.74
C THR A 249 -0.91 2.94 9.58
N ASP A 250 -0.20 3.59 10.50
CA ASP A 250 0.58 2.90 11.54
C ASP A 250 -0.31 2.49 12.73
N TYR A 251 -1.28 3.35 13.13
CA TYR A 251 -1.91 3.27 14.45
C TYR A 251 -3.44 3.21 14.46
N LEU A 252 -4.12 3.68 13.41
CA LEU A 252 -5.59 3.65 13.36
C LEU A 252 -6.08 2.25 13.00
N CYS A 253 -6.34 1.44 14.03
CA CYS A 253 -6.81 0.09 13.82
C CYS A 253 -8.31 0.06 13.52
N PRO A 254 -8.79 -0.81 12.60
CA PRO A 254 -10.22 -0.95 12.31
C PRO A 254 -11.08 -1.21 13.54
N GLU A 255 -10.56 -1.95 14.54
CA GLU A 255 -11.27 -2.23 15.80
C GLU A 255 -11.46 -0.98 16.69
N SER A 256 -10.78 0.14 16.40
CA SER A 256 -10.82 1.38 17.19
C SER A 256 -11.51 2.54 16.47
N LEU A 257 -12.02 2.33 15.27
CA LEU A 257 -12.79 3.26 14.46
C LEU A 257 -14.29 2.94 14.53
#